data_c44858316fc7edc7d6a5518db28e427a
#
_entry.id   c44858316fc7edc7d6a5518db28e427a
#
_cell.length_a   1.000
_cell.length_b   1.000
_cell.length_c   1.000
_cell.angle_alpha   90.00
_cell.angle_beta   90.00
_cell.angle_gamma   90.00
#
_symmetry.space_group_name_H-M   'P 1'
#
loop_
_entity.id
_entity.type
_entity.pdbx_description
1 polymer ?
#
loop_
_entity_poly.entity_id
_entity_poly.type
_entity_poly.pdbx_seq_one_letter_code
_entity_poly.pdbx_strand_id
1 'polypeptide(L)'
;DRPVEWRAYEAIFEKGNSTYTSRVWQLDLKTLSLNLLINNERGLVIGFSDDKKNAFGFSLPNKFKIFDNSFQKGILTFFTTLPSKCNNTASTTFCFVPQILPPNQTLPDDYFQKSFRSTDGLYTYNQTTGAFRQILLNGSEITEPLDVYHPQYLGDRFYFINRFDRGLYALNLKID
;
A
#
# COMPACT_ATOMS: atom_id res chain seq x y z
N ASP A 1 -32.46 -6.15 9.81
CA ASP A 1 -32.07 -6.19 8.39
C ASP A 1 -31.57 -4.85 7.96
N ARG A 2 -30.26 -4.65 7.92
CA ARG A 2 -29.68 -3.48 7.22
C ARG A 2 -29.66 -3.83 5.74
N PRO A 3 -30.16 -2.96 4.85
CA PRO A 3 -30.02 -3.18 3.44
C PRO A 3 -28.54 -3.30 3.10
N VAL A 4 -28.17 -4.32 2.34
CA VAL A 4 -26.84 -4.46 1.76
C VAL A 4 -26.65 -3.23 0.87
N GLU A 5 -25.87 -2.24 1.31
CA GLU A 5 -25.46 -1.14 0.43
C GLU A 5 -24.58 -1.71 -0.67
N TRP A 6 -25.18 -1.97 -1.81
CA TRP A 6 -24.45 -2.27 -3.03
C TRP A 6 -23.55 -1.08 -3.31
N ARG A 7 -22.27 -1.33 -3.55
CA ARG A 7 -21.36 -0.24 -3.90
C ARG A 7 -21.89 0.48 -5.13
N ALA A 8 -22.18 1.75 -4.94
CA ALA A 8 -22.63 2.60 -6.01
C ALA A 8 -21.48 3.08 -6.92
N TYR A 9 -20.21 2.75 -6.56
CA TYR A 9 -19.03 3.27 -7.25
C TYR A 9 -17.96 2.19 -7.41
N GLU A 10 -17.23 2.25 -8.50
CA GLU A 10 -16.06 1.44 -8.78
C GLU A 10 -14.87 2.34 -9.14
N ALA A 11 -13.68 2.03 -8.63
CA ALA A 11 -12.47 2.73 -9.03
C ALA A 11 -11.85 2.04 -10.24
N ILE A 12 -11.58 2.81 -11.29
CA ILE A 12 -10.91 2.37 -12.51
C ILE A 12 -9.55 3.07 -12.56
N PHE A 13 -8.48 2.31 -12.71
CA PHE A 13 -7.13 2.85 -12.80
C PHE A 13 -6.32 2.18 -13.91
N GLU A 14 -5.46 2.98 -14.51
CA GLU A 14 -4.48 2.53 -15.48
C GLU A 14 -3.29 1.94 -14.75
N LYS A 15 -2.71 0.84 -15.30
CA LYS A 15 -1.50 0.27 -14.71
C LYS A 15 -0.33 1.23 -14.89
N GLY A 16 0.19 1.74 -13.78
CA GLY A 16 1.31 2.66 -13.79
C GLY A 16 2.63 2.01 -14.17
N ASN A 17 3.45 2.75 -14.88
CA ASN A 17 4.86 2.45 -15.08
C ASN A 17 5.68 3.77 -14.98
N SER A 18 7.00 3.65 -14.93
CA SER A 18 7.88 4.81 -14.73
C SER A 18 7.90 5.80 -15.92
N THR A 19 7.46 5.39 -17.08
CA THR A 19 7.54 6.19 -18.31
C THR A 19 6.29 7.04 -18.53
N TYR A 20 5.11 6.47 -18.28
CA TYR A 20 3.84 7.10 -18.61
C TYR A 20 3.13 7.67 -17.38
N THR A 21 2.31 8.67 -17.61
CA THR A 21 1.36 9.17 -16.60
C THR A 21 0.11 8.29 -16.61
N SER A 22 -0.48 8.13 -15.43
CA SER A 22 -1.71 7.36 -15.23
C SER A 22 -2.75 8.17 -14.48
N ARG A 23 -3.99 7.71 -14.53
CA ARG A 23 -5.15 8.36 -13.94
C ARG A 23 -5.94 7.40 -13.10
N VAL A 24 -6.69 7.94 -12.15
CA VAL A 24 -7.71 7.19 -11.39
C VAL A 24 -9.05 7.84 -11.62
N TRP A 25 -10.01 7.03 -11.99
CA TRP A 25 -11.38 7.43 -12.22
C TRP A 25 -12.32 6.72 -11.26
N GLN A 26 -13.38 7.37 -10.87
CA GLN A 26 -14.50 6.79 -10.16
C GLN A 26 -15.67 6.62 -11.12
N LEU A 27 -16.17 5.40 -11.27
CA LEU A 27 -17.38 5.11 -12.00
C LEU A 27 -18.57 5.07 -11.03
N ASP A 28 -19.52 5.94 -11.20
CA ASP A 28 -20.83 5.84 -10.54
C ASP A 28 -21.66 4.78 -11.27
N LEU A 29 -21.96 3.68 -10.59
CA LEU A 29 -22.70 2.56 -11.19
C LEU A 29 -24.20 2.83 -11.40
N LYS A 30 -24.73 3.89 -10.80
CA LYS A 30 -26.14 4.28 -10.99
C LYS A 30 -26.32 5.19 -12.19
N THR A 31 -25.44 6.17 -12.34
CA THR A 31 -25.51 7.17 -13.41
C THR A 31 -24.61 6.86 -14.60
N LEU A 32 -23.68 5.89 -14.45
CA LEU A 32 -22.63 5.54 -15.40
C LEU A 32 -21.72 6.73 -15.73
N SER A 33 -21.61 7.69 -14.82
CA SER A 33 -20.72 8.84 -14.98
C SER A 33 -19.32 8.53 -14.44
N LEU A 34 -18.31 9.11 -15.10
CA LEU A 34 -16.91 9.00 -14.71
C LEU A 34 -16.44 10.32 -14.07
N ASN A 35 -15.92 10.23 -12.86
CA ASN A 35 -15.28 11.34 -12.15
C ASN A 35 -13.78 11.11 -12.06
N LEU A 36 -12.98 12.09 -12.50
CA LEU A 36 -11.53 12.02 -12.39
C LEU A 36 -11.12 12.29 -10.93
N LEU A 37 -10.44 11.33 -10.29
CA LEU A 37 -9.96 11.44 -8.91
C LEU A 37 -8.49 11.84 -8.84
N ILE A 38 -7.65 11.21 -9.66
CA ILE A 38 -6.21 11.51 -9.76
C ILE A 38 -5.87 11.71 -11.23
N ASN A 39 -5.14 12.79 -11.53
CA ASN A 39 -4.79 13.14 -12.89
C ASN A 39 -3.27 13.20 -13.09
N ASN A 40 -2.81 12.60 -14.18
CA ASN A 40 -1.43 12.73 -14.68
C ASN A 40 -0.30 12.48 -13.67
N GLU A 41 -0.47 11.48 -12.81
CA GLU A 41 0.61 11.04 -11.91
C GLU A 41 1.48 10.01 -12.62
N ARG A 42 2.77 10.30 -12.69
CA ARG A 42 3.75 9.40 -13.32
C ARG A 42 4.10 8.25 -12.40
N GLY A 43 4.18 7.03 -12.94
CA GLY A 43 4.49 5.84 -12.16
C GLY A 43 3.39 5.45 -11.15
N LEU A 44 2.16 5.92 -11.35
CA LEU A 44 1.06 5.73 -10.40
C LEU A 44 0.69 4.26 -10.24
N VAL A 45 0.73 3.79 -9.01
CA VAL A 45 0.23 2.49 -8.58
C VAL A 45 -0.75 2.71 -7.45
N ILE A 46 -1.94 2.15 -7.58
CA ILE A 46 -2.98 2.21 -6.55
C ILE A 46 -3.29 0.80 -6.04
N GLY A 47 -3.50 0.69 -4.74
CA GLY A 47 -4.04 -0.48 -4.06
C GLY A 47 -5.04 -0.06 -3.00
N PHE A 48 -5.85 -1.00 -2.55
CA PHE A 48 -6.84 -0.77 -1.50
C PHE A 48 -6.53 -1.65 -0.30
N SER A 49 -6.87 -1.15 0.88
CA SER A 49 -6.94 -1.99 2.08
C SER A 49 -8.05 -3.04 1.91
N ASP A 50 -7.95 -4.15 2.65
CA ASP A 50 -8.94 -5.25 2.55
C ASP A 50 -10.34 -4.79 2.96
N ASP A 51 -10.44 -3.92 3.97
CA ASP A 51 -11.71 -3.32 4.39
C ASP A 51 -12.19 -2.22 3.45
N LYS A 52 -11.35 -1.85 2.45
CA LYS A 52 -11.61 -0.83 1.41
C LYS A 52 -11.97 0.55 1.94
N LYS A 53 -11.58 0.86 3.17
CA LYS A 53 -11.73 2.20 3.73
C LYS A 53 -10.61 3.14 3.34
N ASN A 54 -9.46 2.58 2.98
CA ASN A 54 -8.30 3.33 2.56
C ASN A 54 -7.80 2.87 1.19
N ALA A 55 -7.19 3.79 0.48
CA ALA A 55 -6.41 3.50 -0.70
C ALA A 55 -4.95 3.92 -0.48
N PHE A 56 -4.05 3.19 -1.10
CA PHE A 56 -2.62 3.44 -1.07
C PHE A 56 -2.16 3.81 -2.46
N GLY A 57 -1.39 4.88 -2.57
CA GLY A 57 -0.89 5.34 -3.86
C GLY A 57 0.62 5.56 -3.83
N PHE A 58 1.30 4.97 -4.79
CA PHE A 58 2.68 5.31 -5.11
C PHE A 58 2.72 6.12 -6.39
N SER A 59 3.54 7.16 -6.46
CA SER A 59 3.86 7.88 -7.70
C SER A 59 5.30 8.42 -7.67
N LEU A 60 5.84 8.71 -8.83
CA LEU A 60 7.17 9.31 -8.97
C LEU A 60 7.16 10.81 -8.66
N PRO A 61 8.29 11.34 -8.14
CA PRO A 61 9.47 10.64 -7.65
C PRO A 61 9.26 10.13 -6.21
N ASN A 62 9.11 8.80 -6.05
CA ASN A 62 9.10 8.10 -4.77
C ASN A 62 8.10 8.66 -3.72
N LYS A 63 6.94 9.12 -4.17
CA LYS A 63 5.86 9.62 -3.31
C LYS A 63 4.93 8.49 -2.96
N PHE A 64 4.70 8.29 -1.66
CA PHE A 64 3.68 7.37 -1.18
C PHE A 64 2.62 8.13 -0.39
N LYS A 65 1.36 7.90 -0.72
CA LYS A 65 0.21 8.56 -0.09
C LYS A 65 -0.77 7.53 0.43
N ILE A 66 -1.35 7.82 1.58
CA ILE A 66 -2.49 7.10 2.15
C ILE A 66 -3.73 7.97 1.92
N PHE A 67 -4.72 7.45 1.23
CA PHE A 67 -5.97 8.13 0.94
C PHE A 67 -7.12 7.51 1.73
N ASP A 68 -8.14 8.30 2.00
CA ASP A 68 -9.46 7.77 2.28
C ASP A 68 -10.07 7.12 1.01
N ASN A 69 -11.18 6.42 1.15
CA ASN A 69 -11.84 5.75 0.03
C ASN A 69 -12.44 6.71 -1.02
N SER A 70 -12.53 8.00 -0.70
CA SER A 70 -13.01 9.04 -1.61
C SER A 70 -11.91 9.68 -2.43
N PHE A 71 -10.63 9.41 -2.11
CA PHE A 71 -9.44 10.08 -2.65
C PHE A 71 -9.39 11.60 -2.43
N GLN A 72 -10.28 12.14 -1.58
CA GLN A 72 -10.34 13.59 -1.30
C GLN A 72 -9.18 14.05 -0.43
N LYS A 73 -8.75 13.20 0.50
CA LYS A 73 -7.64 13.49 1.41
C LYS A 73 -6.54 12.46 1.23
N GLY A 74 -5.38 12.92 0.80
CA GLY A 74 -4.17 12.11 0.70
C GLY A 74 -3.12 12.59 1.69
N ILE A 75 -2.64 11.69 2.54
CA ILE A 75 -1.56 11.94 3.50
C ILE A 75 -0.27 11.48 2.86
N LEU A 76 0.63 12.42 2.59
CA LEU A 76 1.98 12.10 2.12
C LEU A 76 2.80 11.53 3.27
N THR A 77 3.37 10.35 3.09
CA THR A 77 4.26 9.74 4.08
C THR A 77 5.69 10.26 3.92
N PHE A 78 6.50 10.09 4.95
CA PHE A 78 7.93 10.37 4.92
C PHE A 78 8.78 9.19 4.40
N PHE A 79 8.12 8.05 4.14
CA PHE A 79 8.74 6.85 3.60
C PHE A 79 8.17 6.51 2.23
N THR A 80 8.90 5.69 1.49
CA THR A 80 8.49 5.17 0.17
C THR A 80 8.25 3.68 0.25
N THR A 81 7.08 3.25 -0.21
CA THR A 81 6.74 1.83 -0.37
C THR A 81 5.77 1.65 -1.54
N LEU A 82 5.31 0.43 -1.76
CA LEU A 82 4.31 0.13 -2.78
C LEU A 82 2.99 -0.31 -2.13
N PRO A 83 1.85 -0.05 -2.76
CA PRO A 83 0.53 -0.43 -2.23
C PRO A 83 0.40 -1.89 -1.83
N SER A 84 1.05 -2.81 -2.57
CA SER A 84 1.07 -4.24 -2.29
C SER A 84 1.80 -4.64 -1.00
N LYS A 85 2.46 -3.70 -0.35
CA LYS A 85 3.17 -3.88 0.93
C LYS A 85 2.42 -3.28 2.13
N CYS A 86 1.22 -2.75 1.91
CA CYS A 86 0.41 -2.12 2.94
C CYS A 86 -0.93 -2.83 3.14
N ASN A 87 -1.44 -2.73 4.36
CA ASN A 87 -2.81 -3.10 4.71
C ASN A 87 -3.32 -2.24 5.86
N ASN A 88 -4.58 -2.41 6.22
CA ASN A 88 -5.26 -1.60 7.21
C ASN A 88 -6.01 -2.47 8.22
N THR A 89 -6.04 -2.03 9.46
CA THR A 89 -6.99 -2.45 10.48
C THR A 89 -7.89 -1.27 10.84
N ALA A 90 -8.90 -1.45 11.66
CA ALA A 90 -9.94 -0.46 11.92
C ALA A 90 -9.45 1.02 12.08
N SER A 91 -8.30 1.26 12.70
CA SER A 91 -7.76 2.59 12.94
C SER A 91 -6.28 2.76 12.58
N THR A 92 -5.63 1.69 12.11
CA THR A 92 -4.19 1.69 11.89
C THR A 92 -3.85 1.13 10.52
N THR A 93 -3.08 1.90 9.76
CA THR A 93 -2.45 1.44 8.52
C THR A 93 -1.09 0.85 8.83
N PHE A 94 -0.78 -0.28 8.26
CA PHE A 94 0.50 -0.97 8.35
C PHE A 94 1.15 -1.01 6.98
N CYS A 95 2.41 -0.62 6.91
CA CYS A 95 3.19 -0.66 5.68
C CYS A 95 4.55 -1.29 5.93
N PHE A 96 4.90 -2.28 5.14
CA PHE A 96 6.26 -2.78 5.04
C PHE A 96 7.04 -1.89 4.08
N VAL A 97 8.12 -1.33 4.58
CA VAL A 97 8.85 -0.27 3.91
C VAL A 97 10.28 -0.73 3.64
N PRO A 98 10.74 -0.70 2.38
CA PRO A 98 12.12 -0.95 2.06
C PRO A 98 13.07 -0.07 2.88
N GLN A 99 13.95 -0.68 3.66
CA GLN A 99 14.94 0.05 4.47
C GLN A 99 16.07 0.58 3.59
N ILE A 100 16.43 -0.20 2.59
CA ILE A 100 17.43 0.15 1.59
C ILE A 100 16.87 -0.20 0.23
N LEU A 101 16.75 0.79 -0.64
CA LEU A 101 16.51 0.59 -2.06
C LEU A 101 17.88 0.52 -2.75
N PRO A 102 18.16 -0.52 -3.56
CA PRO A 102 19.37 -0.57 -4.34
C PRO A 102 19.50 0.67 -5.24
N PRO A 103 20.71 1.19 -5.47
CA PRO A 103 20.91 2.30 -6.39
C PRO A 103 20.44 1.92 -7.80
N ASN A 104 19.97 2.90 -8.54
CA ASN A 104 19.50 2.77 -9.94
C ASN A 104 18.22 1.95 -10.14
N GLN A 105 17.44 1.71 -9.08
CA GLN A 105 16.13 1.07 -9.21
C GLN A 105 15.07 2.06 -9.69
N THR A 106 14.30 1.64 -10.68
CA THR A 106 13.19 2.41 -11.24
C THR A 106 11.86 1.84 -10.74
N LEU A 107 11.30 2.45 -9.69
CA LEU A 107 9.97 2.08 -9.23
C LEU A 107 8.89 2.70 -10.14
N PRO A 108 7.78 2.03 -10.36
CA PRO A 108 7.41 0.69 -9.84
C PRO A 108 7.89 -0.46 -10.73
N ASP A 109 8.53 -0.18 -11.88
CA ASP A 109 8.79 -1.15 -12.94
C ASP A 109 9.66 -2.32 -12.48
N ASP A 110 10.81 -2.02 -11.88
CA ASP A 110 11.76 -3.03 -11.41
C ASP A 110 11.14 -3.94 -10.33
N TYR A 111 10.24 -3.40 -9.51
CA TYR A 111 9.52 -4.21 -8.54
C TYR A 111 8.56 -5.19 -9.22
N PHE A 112 7.80 -4.74 -10.23
CA PHE A 112 6.87 -5.59 -10.96
C PHE A 112 7.59 -6.63 -11.83
N GLN A 113 8.74 -6.28 -12.37
CA GLN A 113 9.63 -7.20 -13.12
C GLN A 113 10.37 -8.16 -12.19
N LYS A 114 10.28 -7.96 -10.86
CA LYS A 114 11.00 -8.77 -9.84
C LYS A 114 12.53 -8.72 -10.02
N SER A 115 13.04 -7.62 -10.58
CA SER A 115 14.46 -7.42 -10.84
C SER A 115 15.28 -7.15 -9.58
N PHE A 116 14.63 -6.79 -8.46
CA PHE A 116 15.26 -6.68 -7.16
C PHE A 116 14.36 -7.17 -6.03
N ARG A 117 14.96 -7.32 -4.86
CA ARG A 117 14.29 -7.58 -3.59
C ARG A 117 14.67 -6.50 -2.58
N SER A 118 13.74 -6.16 -1.71
CA SER A 118 13.97 -5.21 -0.62
C SER A 118 14.12 -5.93 0.72
N THR A 119 14.76 -5.27 1.66
CA THR A 119 14.70 -5.66 3.07
C THR A 119 13.80 -4.67 3.78
N ASP A 120 12.66 -5.15 4.26
CA ASP A 120 11.57 -4.30 4.73
C ASP A 120 11.58 -4.16 6.25
N GLY A 121 11.32 -2.95 6.74
CA GLY A 121 10.88 -2.67 8.11
C GLY A 121 9.37 -2.43 8.16
N LEU A 122 8.76 -2.54 9.33
CA LEU A 122 7.33 -2.30 9.52
C LEU A 122 7.09 -0.94 10.12
N TYR A 123 6.22 -0.17 9.47
CA TYR A 123 5.72 1.13 9.92
C TYR A 123 4.21 1.09 10.11
N THR A 124 3.75 1.85 11.09
CA THR A 124 2.32 2.08 11.30
C THR A 124 1.98 3.55 11.16
N TYR A 125 0.76 3.81 10.75
CA TYR A 125 0.13 5.11 10.74
C TYR A 125 -1.21 4.99 11.48
N ASN A 126 -1.33 5.70 12.59
CA ASN A 126 -2.59 5.79 13.34
C ASN A 126 -3.47 6.85 12.70
N GLN A 127 -4.61 6.45 12.15
CA GLN A 127 -5.51 7.33 11.40
C GLN A 127 -6.23 8.35 12.30
N THR A 128 -6.37 8.04 13.58
CA THR A 128 -7.04 8.93 14.55
C THR A 128 -6.13 10.04 15.02
N THR A 129 -4.87 9.70 15.33
CA THR A 129 -3.90 10.67 15.88
C THR A 129 -3.00 11.30 14.83
N GLY A 130 -2.94 10.72 13.63
CA GLY A 130 -2.01 11.13 12.57
C GLY A 130 -0.55 10.71 12.83
N ALA A 131 -0.30 9.89 13.86
CA ALA A 131 1.04 9.52 14.26
C ALA A 131 1.59 8.37 13.40
N PHE A 132 2.84 8.53 12.95
CA PHE A 132 3.64 7.46 12.36
C PHE A 132 4.57 6.85 13.38
N ARG A 133 4.72 5.54 13.36
CA ARG A 133 5.64 4.81 14.24
C ARG A 133 6.31 3.69 13.45
N GLN A 134 7.62 3.55 13.61
CA GLN A 134 8.35 2.35 13.19
C GLN A 134 8.24 1.30 14.30
N ILE A 135 7.75 0.10 13.94
CA ILE A 135 7.55 -0.99 14.89
C ILE A 135 8.67 -2.01 14.79
N LEU A 136 9.13 -2.28 13.57
CA LEU A 136 10.10 -3.34 13.33
C LEU A 136 11.19 -2.84 12.38
N LEU A 137 12.45 -3.04 12.83
CA LEU A 137 13.65 -2.91 11.99
C LEU A 137 14.14 -4.30 11.63
N ASN A 138 14.19 -4.59 10.34
CA ASN A 138 14.83 -5.82 9.87
C ASN A 138 16.32 -5.78 10.22
N GLY A 139 16.82 -6.90 10.74
CA GLY A 139 18.21 -7.03 11.22
C GLY A 139 18.43 -6.75 12.69
N SER A 140 17.47 -6.12 13.40
CA SER A 140 17.55 -5.92 14.85
C SER A 140 16.77 -6.97 15.64
N GLU A 141 15.60 -7.34 15.14
CA GLU A 141 14.68 -8.29 15.79
C GLU A 141 14.38 -9.50 14.92
N ILE A 142 14.59 -9.38 13.60
CA ILE A 142 14.44 -10.46 12.63
C ILE A 142 15.74 -10.63 11.88
N THR A 143 16.31 -11.81 11.96
CA THR A 143 17.57 -12.17 11.29
C THR A 143 17.39 -12.47 9.80
N GLU A 144 16.21 -12.95 9.42
CA GLU A 144 15.91 -13.28 8.04
C GLU A 144 15.47 -12.05 7.25
N PRO A 145 15.99 -11.82 6.04
CA PRO A 145 15.55 -10.70 5.22
C PRO A 145 14.09 -10.88 4.78
N LEU A 146 13.28 -9.85 5.00
CA LEU A 146 11.86 -9.85 4.62
C LEU A 146 11.65 -8.91 3.45
N ASP A 147 11.16 -9.43 2.33
CA ASP A 147 10.58 -8.66 1.23
C ASP A 147 9.09 -9.00 1.16
N VAL A 148 8.29 -8.22 1.89
CA VAL A 148 6.88 -8.53 2.15
C VAL A 148 6.00 -8.21 0.95
N TYR A 149 5.10 -9.13 0.65
CA TYR A 149 4.11 -9.01 -0.40
C TYR A 149 2.74 -9.46 0.10
N HIS A 150 1.72 -8.65 -0.15
CA HIS A 150 0.34 -8.86 0.27
C HIS A 150 0.17 -9.19 1.77
N PRO A 151 0.59 -8.28 2.67
CA PRO A 151 0.41 -8.51 4.10
C PRO A 151 -1.07 -8.51 4.47
N GLN A 152 -1.48 -9.52 5.25
CA GLN A 152 -2.82 -9.70 5.78
C GLN A 152 -2.75 -9.68 7.30
N TYR A 153 -3.57 -8.89 7.97
CA TYR A 153 -3.66 -8.88 9.41
C TYR A 153 -4.88 -9.67 9.87
N LEU A 154 -4.65 -10.82 10.50
CA LEU A 154 -5.69 -11.71 10.99
C LEU A 154 -5.45 -12.04 12.47
N GLY A 155 -6.40 -11.64 13.31
CA GLY A 155 -6.28 -11.80 14.76
C GLY A 155 -5.19 -10.90 15.35
N ASP A 156 -4.07 -11.47 15.69
CA ASP A 156 -2.90 -10.81 16.29
C ASP A 156 -1.62 -10.94 15.44
N ARG A 157 -1.76 -11.39 14.19
CA ARG A 157 -0.65 -11.76 13.33
C ARG A 157 -0.74 -11.14 11.96
N PHE A 158 0.42 -10.82 11.39
CA PHE A 158 0.57 -10.57 9.96
C PHE A 158 0.95 -11.85 9.24
N TYR A 159 0.18 -12.21 8.22
CA TYR A 159 0.49 -13.25 7.25
C TYR A 159 0.89 -12.59 5.95
N PHE A 160 1.97 -13.02 5.36
CA PHE A 160 2.46 -12.45 4.10
C PHE A 160 3.32 -13.45 3.31
N ILE A 161 3.49 -13.18 2.04
CA ILE A 161 4.43 -13.91 1.21
C ILE A 161 5.79 -13.18 1.28
N ASN A 162 6.85 -13.88 1.64
CA ASN A 162 8.21 -13.36 1.51
C ASN A 162 8.71 -13.59 0.08
N ARG A 163 9.06 -12.51 -0.63
CA ARG A 163 9.51 -12.60 -2.03
C ARG A 163 10.88 -13.23 -2.20
N PHE A 164 11.68 -13.39 -1.14
CA PHE A 164 12.97 -14.06 -1.21
C PHE A 164 12.84 -15.55 -1.56
N ASP A 165 11.96 -16.26 -0.91
CA ASP A 165 11.75 -17.70 -1.04
C ASP A 165 10.35 -18.10 -1.49
N ARG A 166 9.42 -17.14 -1.57
CA ARG A 166 7.99 -17.32 -1.86
C ARG A 166 7.24 -18.10 -0.78
N GLY A 167 7.82 -18.20 0.41
CA GLY A 167 7.20 -18.82 1.58
C GLY A 167 6.09 -17.95 2.17
N LEU A 168 5.10 -18.60 2.78
CA LEU A 168 4.10 -17.93 3.63
C LEU A 168 4.68 -17.79 5.03
N TYR A 169 4.69 -16.58 5.53
CA TYR A 169 5.22 -16.23 6.85
C TYR A 169 4.10 -15.71 7.76
N ALA A 170 4.30 -15.88 9.05
CA ALA A 170 3.46 -15.28 10.07
C ALA A 170 4.35 -14.49 11.04
N LEU A 171 4.06 -13.21 11.22
CA LEU A 171 4.74 -12.32 12.15
C LEU A 171 3.79 -11.99 13.32
N ASN A 172 4.19 -12.35 14.53
CA ASN A 172 3.48 -11.94 15.75
C ASN A 172 3.95 -10.53 16.11
N LEU A 173 3.01 -9.61 16.20
CA LEU A 173 3.28 -8.29 16.76
C LEU A 173 2.49 -8.16 18.05
N LYS A 174 3.18 -7.96 19.16
CA LYS A 174 2.56 -7.39 20.36
C LYS A 174 2.43 -5.88 20.09
N ILE A 175 1.24 -5.46 19.68
CA ILE A 175 0.91 -4.05 19.55
C ILE A 175 0.30 -3.65 20.89
N ASP A 176 1.11 -3.05 21.76
CA ASP A 176 0.66 -2.45 23.03
C ASP A 176 -0.10 -1.14 22.78
#